data_ae168dc28a4523226023aa3e2d366499
#
_entry.id   ae168dc28a4523226023aa3e2d366499
#
_cell.length_a   1.000
_cell.length_b   1.000
_cell.length_c   1.000
_cell.angle_alpha   90.00
_cell.angle_beta   90.00
_cell.angle_gamma   90.00
#
_symmetry.space_group_name_H-M   'P 1'
#
loop_
_entity.id
_entity.type
_entity.pdbx_description
1 polymer ?
#
loop_
_entity_poly.entity_id
_entity_poly.type
_entity_poly.pdbx_seq_one_letter_code
_entity_poly.pdbx_strand_id
1 'polypeptide(L)'
;MVITANTIIEKRKELWEQYHNPNKDFEYIVAVANELMNNSELLKEVIDNPELLIEMTFTIVDKTKSTVPFFLNDIQHDFINRLNRSIEQHRQGKLLHLRFLVLKGRQQGFTSVITAYQLANTLIKKNFTGFTLADTSDNVRSIFQDKAKYVYNQLPEVLKPTEKYNSKTEMFFENLNSSWRINVASDQVGRSRTINFFHGSESAFWNCLISSIQSSLGEALTKDSIQILESTANGFNE
;
A
#
# COMPACT_ATOMS: atom_id res chain seq x y z
N MET A 1 -30.18 8.21 -1.28
CA MET A 1 -29.39 6.97 -1.20
C MET A 1 -28.07 7.35 -0.54
N VAL A 2 -27.68 6.69 0.53
CA VAL A 2 -26.39 6.98 1.19
C VAL A 2 -25.29 6.45 0.27
N ILE A 3 -24.35 7.31 -0.11
CA ILE A 3 -23.19 6.92 -0.91
C ILE A 3 -22.16 6.30 0.05
N THR A 4 -21.82 5.04 -0.16
CA THR A 4 -20.80 4.31 0.60
C THR A 4 -19.64 3.91 -0.32
N ALA A 5 -18.47 3.63 0.23
CA ALA A 5 -17.33 3.17 -0.56
C ALA A 5 -17.66 1.91 -1.38
N ASN A 6 -18.40 0.97 -0.82
CA ASN A 6 -18.81 -0.25 -1.54
C ASN A 6 -19.70 0.05 -2.75
N THR A 7 -20.68 0.97 -2.65
CA THR A 7 -21.54 1.34 -3.78
C THR A 7 -20.72 2.01 -4.90
N ILE A 8 -19.69 2.76 -4.56
CA ILE A 8 -18.75 3.36 -5.52
C ILE A 8 -17.93 2.27 -6.23
N ILE A 9 -17.38 1.32 -5.48
CA ILE A 9 -16.58 0.22 -6.02
C ILE A 9 -17.42 -0.64 -6.97
N GLU A 10 -18.63 -1.04 -6.55
CA GLU A 10 -19.55 -1.81 -7.41
C GLU A 10 -19.87 -1.07 -8.70
N LYS A 11 -20.16 0.22 -8.61
CA LYS A 11 -20.43 1.04 -9.79
C LYS A 11 -19.23 1.17 -10.72
N ARG A 12 -18.02 1.29 -10.17
CA ARG A 12 -16.78 1.29 -10.95
C ARG A 12 -16.57 -0.04 -11.68
N LYS A 13 -16.85 -1.18 -11.02
CA LYS A 13 -16.78 -2.52 -11.62
C LYS A 13 -17.75 -2.66 -12.79
N GLU A 14 -19.03 -2.27 -12.59
CA GLU A 14 -20.04 -2.26 -13.67
C GLU A 14 -19.60 -1.43 -14.89
N LEU A 15 -19.09 -0.20 -14.64
CA LEU A 15 -18.63 0.68 -15.72
C LEU A 15 -17.43 0.08 -16.47
N TRP A 16 -16.51 -0.54 -15.73
CA TRP A 16 -15.36 -1.21 -16.34
C TRP A 16 -15.79 -2.41 -17.18
N GLU A 17 -16.67 -3.27 -16.66
CA GLU A 17 -17.22 -4.40 -17.40
C GLU A 17 -17.96 -3.98 -18.66
N GLN A 18 -18.68 -2.86 -18.61
CA GLN A 18 -19.44 -2.35 -19.74
C GLN A 18 -18.56 -1.76 -20.85
N TYR A 19 -17.51 -1.03 -20.49
CA TYR A 19 -16.78 -0.20 -21.45
C TYR A 19 -15.34 -0.63 -21.70
N HIS A 20 -14.67 -1.29 -20.76
CA HIS A 20 -13.23 -1.63 -20.80
C HIS A 20 -12.37 -0.43 -21.28
N ASN A 21 -12.70 0.78 -20.82
CA ASN A 21 -12.11 2.02 -21.30
C ASN A 21 -11.44 2.81 -20.18
N PRO A 22 -10.09 2.94 -20.18
CA PRO A 22 -9.35 3.66 -19.15
C PRO A 22 -9.75 5.14 -19.00
N ASN A 23 -10.15 5.81 -20.09
CA ASN A 23 -10.56 7.21 -20.01
C ASN A 23 -11.90 7.37 -19.27
N LYS A 24 -12.87 6.48 -19.52
CA LYS A 24 -14.14 6.46 -18.80
C LYS A 24 -13.96 6.10 -17.34
N ASP A 25 -13.04 5.15 -17.03
CA ASP A 25 -12.68 4.85 -15.66
C ASP A 25 -12.06 6.07 -14.97
N PHE A 26 -11.17 6.79 -15.65
CA PHE A 26 -10.57 8.02 -15.10
C PHE A 26 -11.61 9.13 -14.87
N GLU A 27 -12.55 9.35 -15.79
CA GLU A 27 -13.66 10.28 -15.59
C GLU A 27 -14.47 9.92 -14.34
N TYR A 28 -14.75 8.64 -14.13
CA TYR A 28 -15.43 8.16 -12.94
C TYR A 28 -14.59 8.38 -11.66
N ILE A 29 -13.29 8.08 -11.70
CA ILE A 29 -12.37 8.34 -10.58
C ILE A 29 -12.36 9.82 -10.20
N VAL A 30 -12.39 10.75 -11.17
CA VAL A 30 -12.46 12.19 -10.90
C VAL A 30 -13.75 12.54 -10.14
N ALA A 31 -14.90 11.98 -10.53
CA ALA A 31 -16.16 12.20 -9.83
C ALA A 31 -16.11 11.63 -8.40
N VAL A 32 -15.57 10.41 -8.22
CA VAL A 32 -15.36 9.78 -6.92
C VAL A 32 -14.44 10.60 -6.03
N ALA A 33 -13.36 11.13 -6.59
CA ALA A 33 -12.40 11.97 -5.87
C ALA A 33 -13.05 13.24 -5.31
N ASN A 34 -13.88 13.91 -6.12
CA ASN A 34 -14.63 15.08 -5.68
C ASN A 34 -15.67 14.73 -4.59
N GLU A 35 -16.38 13.60 -4.75
CA GLU A 35 -17.32 13.13 -3.72
C GLU A 35 -16.58 12.85 -2.41
N LEU A 36 -15.46 12.14 -2.45
CA LEU A 36 -14.63 11.80 -1.27
C LEU A 36 -14.19 13.07 -0.52
N MET A 37 -13.80 14.12 -1.22
CA MET A 37 -13.34 15.36 -0.60
C MET A 37 -14.48 16.21 -0.02
N ASN A 38 -15.71 16.04 -0.50
CA ASN A 38 -16.89 16.78 -0.05
C ASN A 38 -17.74 15.99 0.98
N ASN A 39 -17.48 14.71 1.17
CA ASN A 39 -18.25 13.83 2.05
C ASN A 39 -17.38 13.34 3.22
N SER A 40 -17.51 13.97 4.38
CA SER A 40 -16.68 13.68 5.56
C SER A 40 -16.90 12.28 6.11
N GLU A 41 -18.10 11.70 5.96
CA GLU A 41 -18.39 10.32 6.42
C GLU A 41 -17.70 9.30 5.52
N LEU A 42 -17.79 9.47 4.20
CA LEU A 42 -17.08 8.65 3.23
C LEU A 42 -15.56 8.76 3.40
N LEU A 43 -15.04 9.98 3.60
CA LEU A 43 -13.61 10.19 3.84
C LEU A 43 -13.16 9.47 5.11
N LYS A 44 -13.95 9.51 6.18
CA LYS A 44 -13.65 8.80 7.42
C LYS A 44 -13.68 7.29 7.21
N GLU A 45 -14.67 6.75 6.50
CA GLU A 45 -14.75 5.34 6.15
C GLU A 45 -13.46 4.87 5.44
N VAL A 46 -12.97 5.65 4.47
CA VAL A 46 -11.74 5.35 3.71
C VAL A 46 -10.47 5.51 4.55
N ILE A 47 -10.40 6.49 5.46
CA ILE A 47 -9.26 6.64 6.39
C ILE A 47 -9.15 5.44 7.33
N ASP A 48 -10.29 4.94 7.80
CA ASP A 48 -10.35 3.77 8.68
C ASP A 48 -10.06 2.46 7.92
N ASN A 49 -10.39 2.40 6.62
CA ASN A 49 -10.24 1.25 5.74
C ASN A 49 -9.53 1.64 4.42
N PRO A 50 -8.20 1.84 4.45
CA PRO A 50 -7.44 2.37 3.31
C PRO A 50 -7.52 1.53 2.02
N GLU A 51 -7.83 0.24 2.14
CA GLU A 51 -8.04 -0.65 0.99
C GLU A 51 -9.20 -0.21 0.10
N LEU A 52 -10.19 0.47 0.66
CA LEU A 52 -11.32 1.02 -0.13
C LEU A 52 -10.83 2.04 -1.16
N LEU A 53 -9.84 2.87 -0.80
CA LEU A 53 -9.25 3.82 -1.74
C LEU A 53 -8.63 3.12 -2.95
N ILE A 54 -8.05 1.93 -2.76
CA ILE A 54 -7.43 1.13 -3.82
C ILE A 54 -8.49 0.80 -4.88
N GLU A 55 -9.58 0.15 -4.49
CA GLU A 55 -10.60 -0.27 -5.42
C GLU A 55 -11.45 0.90 -5.96
N MET A 56 -11.56 1.98 -5.20
CA MET A 56 -12.28 3.19 -5.64
C MET A 56 -11.52 3.99 -6.70
N THR A 57 -10.16 4.05 -6.63
CA THR A 57 -9.41 5.06 -7.39
C THR A 57 -8.11 4.58 -8.04
N PHE A 58 -7.50 3.48 -7.59
CA PHE A 58 -6.21 3.08 -8.13
C PHE A 58 -6.34 2.37 -9.47
N THR A 59 -5.33 2.56 -10.32
CA THR A 59 -5.15 1.87 -11.60
C THR A 59 -3.76 1.23 -11.63
N ILE A 60 -3.64 0.12 -12.32
CA ILE A 60 -2.37 -0.60 -12.51
C ILE A 60 -2.15 -0.92 -13.97
N VAL A 61 -0.93 -1.28 -14.31
CA VAL A 61 -0.62 -1.90 -15.59
C VAL A 61 -0.71 -3.42 -15.42
N ASP A 62 -1.54 -4.05 -16.21
CA ASP A 62 -1.71 -5.49 -16.21
C ASP A 62 -0.60 -6.22 -17.02
N LYS A 63 -0.68 -7.55 -17.11
CA LYS A 63 0.27 -8.37 -17.86
C LYS A 63 0.24 -8.12 -19.38
N THR A 64 -0.86 -7.56 -19.89
CA THR A 64 -1.01 -7.19 -21.30
C THR A 64 -0.50 -5.78 -21.60
N LYS A 65 0.09 -5.11 -20.61
CA LYS A 65 0.55 -3.72 -20.64
C LYS A 65 -0.60 -2.69 -20.78
N SER A 66 -1.80 -3.08 -20.43
CA SER A 66 -2.97 -2.20 -20.41
C SER A 66 -3.16 -1.57 -19.04
N THR A 67 -3.59 -0.29 -19.02
CA THR A 67 -4.03 0.37 -17.79
C THR A 67 -5.41 -0.14 -17.42
N VAL A 68 -5.53 -0.72 -16.22
CA VAL A 68 -6.78 -1.30 -15.71
C VAL A 68 -7.04 -0.86 -14.28
N PRO A 69 -8.31 -0.82 -13.82
CA PRO A 69 -8.63 -0.60 -12.41
C PRO A 69 -7.94 -1.64 -11.51
N PHE A 70 -7.53 -1.21 -10.33
CA PHE A 70 -6.97 -2.14 -9.35
C PHE A 70 -8.09 -2.71 -8.48
N PHE A 71 -8.83 -3.65 -9.00
CA PHE A 71 -9.73 -4.47 -8.19
C PHE A 71 -8.94 -5.62 -7.57
N LEU A 72 -9.18 -5.85 -6.28
CA LEU A 72 -8.52 -6.92 -5.54
C LEU A 72 -9.08 -8.29 -6.00
N ASN A 73 -8.19 -9.26 -6.21
CA ASN A 73 -8.60 -10.64 -6.41
C ASN A 73 -8.91 -11.33 -5.06
N ASP A 74 -9.50 -12.54 -5.11
CA ASP A 74 -9.94 -13.28 -3.92
C ASP A 74 -8.83 -13.48 -2.88
N ILE A 75 -7.60 -13.76 -3.33
CA ILE A 75 -6.44 -13.98 -2.45
C ILE A 75 -6.02 -12.65 -1.77
N GLN A 76 -6.08 -11.56 -2.50
CA GLN A 76 -5.78 -10.23 -1.97
C GLN A 76 -6.86 -9.77 -1.00
N HIS A 77 -8.13 -10.04 -1.29
CA HIS A 77 -9.24 -9.80 -0.36
C HIS A 77 -9.10 -10.61 0.94
N ASP A 78 -8.77 -11.92 0.85
CA ASP A 78 -8.54 -12.74 2.04
C ASP A 78 -7.38 -12.16 2.89
N PHE A 79 -6.29 -11.75 2.24
CA PHE A 79 -5.17 -11.11 2.94
C PHE A 79 -5.58 -9.83 3.66
N ILE A 80 -6.27 -8.91 2.98
CA ILE A 80 -6.75 -7.65 3.56
C ILE A 80 -7.73 -7.92 4.72
N ASN A 81 -8.65 -8.86 4.55
CA ASN A 81 -9.59 -9.24 5.60
C ASN A 81 -8.88 -9.76 6.86
N ARG A 82 -7.81 -10.56 6.70
CA ARG A 82 -6.98 -11.02 7.82
C ARG A 82 -6.22 -9.87 8.48
N LEU A 83 -5.67 -8.96 7.67
CA LEU A 83 -4.99 -7.77 8.16
C LEU A 83 -5.94 -6.90 9.00
N ASN A 84 -7.12 -6.57 8.48
CA ASN A 84 -8.12 -5.75 9.18
C ASN A 84 -8.63 -6.42 10.46
N ARG A 85 -8.87 -7.74 10.42
CA ARG A 85 -9.22 -8.50 11.64
C ARG A 85 -8.14 -8.40 12.70
N SER A 86 -6.87 -8.50 12.31
CA SER A 86 -5.75 -8.41 13.24
C SER A 86 -5.59 -6.99 13.81
N ILE A 87 -5.80 -5.96 12.98
CA ILE A 87 -5.82 -4.56 13.42
C ILE A 87 -6.91 -4.34 14.48
N GLU A 88 -8.10 -4.88 14.25
CA GLU A 88 -9.21 -4.75 15.21
C GLU A 88 -8.91 -5.52 16.51
N GLN A 89 -8.34 -6.73 16.43
CA GLN A 89 -7.90 -7.48 17.62
C GLN A 89 -6.82 -6.74 18.41
N HIS A 90 -5.91 -6.05 17.70
CA HIS A 90 -4.89 -5.22 18.33
C HIS A 90 -5.49 -4.00 19.04
N ARG A 91 -6.44 -3.30 18.41
CA ARG A 91 -7.20 -2.20 19.03
C ARG A 91 -7.95 -2.63 20.30
N GLN A 92 -8.44 -3.87 20.30
CA GLN A 92 -9.10 -4.49 21.47
C GLN A 92 -8.12 -5.01 22.54
N GLY A 93 -6.81 -4.85 22.34
CA GLY A 93 -5.78 -5.35 23.25
C GLY A 93 -5.60 -6.88 23.24
N LYS A 94 -6.20 -7.58 22.27
CA LYS A 94 -6.10 -9.06 22.13
C LYS A 94 -4.83 -9.49 21.42
N LEU A 95 -4.22 -8.59 20.64
CA LEU A 95 -2.94 -8.77 19.94
C LEU A 95 -1.97 -7.68 20.36
N LEU A 96 -0.74 -8.07 20.76
CA LEU A 96 0.28 -7.11 21.20
C LEU A 96 0.99 -6.42 20.03
N HIS A 97 1.12 -7.12 18.89
CA HIS A 97 1.86 -6.65 17.72
C HIS A 97 1.18 -7.06 16.42
N LEU A 98 1.28 -6.21 15.41
CA LEU A 98 0.77 -6.46 14.06
C LEU A 98 1.92 -6.93 13.14
N ARG A 99 2.30 -8.21 13.28
CA ARG A 99 3.39 -8.83 12.53
C ARG A 99 2.87 -9.95 11.64
N PHE A 100 3.17 -9.85 10.35
CA PHE A 100 2.70 -10.79 9.34
C PHE A 100 3.91 -11.37 8.59
N LEU A 101 3.95 -12.69 8.50
CA LEU A 101 4.86 -13.41 7.63
C LEU A 101 4.03 -14.06 6.52
N VAL A 102 4.28 -13.66 5.28
CA VAL A 102 3.51 -14.08 4.11
C VAL A 102 4.40 -14.91 3.19
N LEU A 103 4.26 -16.22 3.24
CA LEU A 103 4.82 -17.12 2.23
C LEU A 103 3.85 -17.15 1.05
N LYS A 104 4.29 -16.69 -0.11
CA LYS A 104 3.44 -16.53 -1.29
C LYS A 104 3.91 -17.39 -2.47
N GLY A 105 2.98 -17.78 -3.32
CA GLY A 105 3.28 -18.23 -4.68
C GLY A 105 3.70 -17.05 -5.58
N ARG A 106 4.41 -17.34 -6.64
CA ARG A 106 4.77 -16.32 -7.65
C ARG A 106 3.52 -15.79 -8.35
N GLN A 107 3.56 -14.50 -8.71
CA GLN A 107 2.53 -13.82 -9.53
C GLN A 107 1.12 -13.73 -8.92
N GLN A 108 0.96 -13.87 -7.61
CA GLN A 108 -0.33 -13.71 -6.93
C GLN A 108 -0.68 -12.25 -6.59
N GLY A 109 0.22 -11.30 -6.90
CA GLY A 109 0.00 -9.87 -6.69
C GLY A 109 0.13 -9.39 -5.24
N PHE A 110 0.72 -10.18 -4.31
CA PHE A 110 0.90 -9.77 -2.92
C PHE A 110 1.73 -8.50 -2.78
N THR A 111 2.90 -8.42 -3.43
CA THR A 111 3.71 -7.20 -3.41
C THR A 111 2.92 -5.99 -3.91
N SER A 112 2.05 -6.17 -4.92
CA SER A 112 1.23 -5.09 -5.47
C SER A 112 0.17 -4.61 -4.49
N VAL A 113 -0.57 -5.50 -3.81
CA VAL A 113 -1.59 -5.10 -2.84
C VAL A 113 -0.96 -4.47 -1.58
N ILE A 114 0.18 -4.99 -1.08
CA ILE A 114 0.87 -4.41 0.07
C ILE A 114 1.41 -3.01 -0.29
N THR A 115 1.98 -2.86 -1.50
CA THR A 115 2.42 -1.57 -2.04
C THR A 115 1.28 -0.57 -2.14
N ALA A 116 0.13 -0.99 -2.69
CA ALA A 116 -1.06 -0.15 -2.82
C ALA A 116 -1.64 0.23 -1.46
N TYR A 117 -1.70 -0.71 -0.51
CA TYR A 117 -2.18 -0.46 0.84
C TYR A 117 -1.28 0.54 1.59
N GLN A 118 0.04 0.42 1.45
CA GLN A 118 0.99 1.38 2.01
C GLN A 118 0.85 2.75 1.37
N LEU A 119 0.71 2.81 0.03
CA LEU A 119 0.47 4.07 -0.69
C LEU A 119 -0.83 4.73 -0.23
N ALA A 120 -1.94 3.99 -0.16
CA ALA A 120 -3.23 4.51 0.29
C ALA A 120 -3.12 5.14 1.68
N ASN A 121 -2.48 4.46 2.64
CA ASN A 121 -2.23 5.04 3.97
C ASN A 121 -1.39 6.32 3.91
N THR A 122 -0.36 6.36 3.06
CA THR A 122 0.52 7.54 2.91
C THR A 122 -0.23 8.75 2.34
N LEU A 123 -1.23 8.50 1.47
CA LEU A 123 -2.01 9.55 0.79
C LEU A 123 -3.12 10.16 1.67
N ILE A 124 -3.61 9.42 2.69
CA ILE A 124 -4.81 9.85 3.43
C ILE A 124 -4.57 10.07 4.94
N LYS A 125 -3.52 9.47 5.51
CA LYS A 125 -3.27 9.54 6.96
C LYS A 125 -2.26 10.61 7.31
N LYS A 126 -2.56 11.40 8.34
CA LYS A 126 -1.61 12.36 8.91
C LYS A 126 -0.55 11.66 9.75
N ASN A 127 0.67 12.20 9.72
CA ASN A 127 1.82 11.70 10.48
C ASN A 127 2.14 10.22 10.21
N PHE A 128 1.88 9.75 9.00
CA PHE A 128 2.12 8.37 8.61
C PHE A 128 3.50 8.23 7.97
N THR A 129 4.27 7.25 8.44
CA THR A 129 5.57 6.91 7.84
C THR A 129 5.56 5.45 7.42
N GLY A 130 5.63 5.23 6.12
CA GLY A 130 5.86 3.94 5.50
C GLY A 130 7.34 3.70 5.21
N PHE A 131 7.81 2.48 5.43
CA PHE A 131 9.15 2.07 5.07
C PHE A 131 9.14 0.69 4.43
N THR A 132 9.83 0.57 3.29
CA THR A 132 9.94 -0.70 2.55
C THR A 132 11.40 -1.07 2.38
N LEU A 133 11.70 -2.35 2.53
CA LEU A 133 12.98 -2.95 2.14
C LEU A 133 12.72 -4.00 1.07
N ALA A 134 13.55 -4.01 0.03
CA ALA A 134 13.55 -5.02 -1.01
C ALA A 134 14.94 -5.68 -1.12
N ASP A 135 15.00 -6.85 -1.71
CA ASP A 135 16.22 -7.64 -1.88
C ASP A 135 17.24 -6.98 -2.84
N THR A 136 16.75 -6.33 -3.89
CA THR A 136 17.58 -5.75 -4.95
C THR A 136 17.15 -4.33 -5.34
N SER A 137 18.07 -3.59 -5.99
CA SER A 137 17.78 -2.27 -6.58
C SER A 137 16.70 -2.32 -7.66
N ASP A 138 16.63 -3.41 -8.42
CA ASP A 138 15.60 -3.58 -9.46
C ASP A 138 14.21 -3.78 -8.82
N ASN A 139 14.12 -4.52 -7.71
CA ASN A 139 12.88 -4.65 -6.95
C ASN A 139 12.49 -3.35 -6.25
N VAL A 140 13.46 -2.58 -5.71
CA VAL A 140 13.21 -1.21 -5.23
C VAL A 140 12.56 -0.36 -6.32
N ARG A 141 13.13 -0.36 -7.53
CA ARG A 141 12.57 0.36 -8.68
C ARG A 141 11.18 -0.14 -9.03
N SER A 142 11.00 -1.44 -9.15
CA SER A 142 9.72 -2.06 -9.51
C SER A 142 8.61 -1.71 -8.51
N ILE A 143 8.88 -1.78 -7.21
CA ILE A 143 7.90 -1.47 -6.16
C ILE A 143 7.57 0.03 -6.15
N PHE A 144 8.59 0.88 -6.20
CA PHE A 144 8.40 2.30 -5.96
C PHE A 144 8.07 3.08 -7.23
N GLN A 145 8.87 2.90 -8.31
CA GLN A 145 8.67 3.66 -9.55
C GLN A 145 7.53 3.07 -10.39
N ASP A 146 7.59 1.74 -10.64
CA ASP A 146 6.72 1.11 -11.62
C ASP A 146 5.33 0.79 -11.06
N LYS A 147 5.18 0.71 -9.71
CA LYS A 147 3.88 0.50 -9.06
C LYS A 147 3.40 1.74 -8.31
N ALA A 148 4.07 2.12 -7.20
CA ALA A 148 3.57 3.17 -6.35
C ALA A 148 3.46 4.53 -7.03
N LYS A 149 4.54 4.99 -7.69
CA LYS A 149 4.52 6.26 -8.43
C LYS A 149 3.63 6.22 -9.65
N TYR A 150 3.56 5.08 -10.33
CA TYR A 150 2.61 4.92 -11.43
C TYR A 150 1.19 5.18 -10.94
N VAL A 151 0.74 4.49 -9.90
CA VAL A 151 -0.59 4.71 -9.31
C VAL A 151 -0.78 6.16 -8.89
N TYR A 152 0.18 6.74 -8.15
CA TYR A 152 0.11 8.13 -7.71
C TYR A 152 -0.05 9.12 -8.87
N ASN A 153 0.69 8.93 -9.95
CA ASN A 153 0.63 9.79 -11.13
C ASN A 153 -0.71 9.71 -11.87
N GLN A 154 -1.40 8.57 -11.78
CA GLN A 154 -2.73 8.37 -12.39
C GLN A 154 -3.87 8.97 -11.55
N LEU A 155 -3.63 9.36 -10.29
CA LEU A 155 -4.67 9.95 -9.46
C LEU A 155 -5.08 11.34 -9.94
N PRO A 156 -6.36 11.73 -9.78
CA PRO A 156 -6.80 13.12 -9.94
C PRO A 156 -6.07 14.05 -8.96
N GLU A 157 -5.79 15.28 -9.40
CA GLU A 157 -5.06 16.27 -8.59
C GLU A 157 -5.71 16.54 -7.22
N VAL A 158 -7.04 16.46 -7.14
CA VAL A 158 -7.79 16.67 -5.88
C VAL A 158 -7.48 15.62 -4.81
N LEU A 159 -7.02 14.40 -5.19
CA LEU A 159 -6.58 13.35 -4.28
C LEU A 159 -5.09 13.38 -3.99
N LYS A 160 -4.32 14.20 -4.68
CA LYS A 160 -2.88 14.29 -4.46
C LYS A 160 -2.57 15.25 -3.32
N PRO A 161 -1.98 14.78 -2.21
CA PRO A 161 -1.50 15.68 -1.18
C PRO A 161 -0.35 16.56 -1.69
N THR A 162 -0.13 17.71 -1.03
CA THR A 162 0.95 18.63 -1.39
C THR A 162 2.32 17.96 -1.21
N GLU A 163 3.00 17.74 -2.33
CA GLU A 163 4.34 17.18 -2.33
C GLU A 163 5.37 18.21 -1.85
N LYS A 164 6.21 17.83 -0.90
CA LYS A 164 7.44 18.57 -0.60
C LYS A 164 8.60 18.06 -1.43
N TYR A 165 8.71 16.74 -1.57
CA TYR A 165 9.63 16.10 -2.49
C TYR A 165 9.15 14.69 -2.87
N ASN A 166 9.52 14.28 -4.08
CA ASN A 166 9.19 13.00 -4.68
C ASN A 166 10.42 12.48 -5.44
N SER A 167 11.34 11.84 -4.73
CA SER A 167 12.60 11.31 -5.27
C SER A 167 12.43 9.91 -5.86
N LYS A 168 13.52 9.26 -6.28
CA LYS A 168 13.50 7.88 -6.78
C LYS A 168 13.16 6.84 -5.70
N THR A 169 13.31 7.19 -4.42
CA THR A 169 13.17 6.25 -3.28
C THR A 169 12.38 6.82 -2.11
N GLU A 170 11.88 8.05 -2.21
CA GLU A 170 11.10 8.68 -1.14
C GLU A 170 10.04 9.62 -1.69
N MET A 171 8.84 9.56 -1.11
CA MET A 171 7.76 10.53 -1.22
C MET A 171 7.53 11.18 0.14
N PHE A 172 7.34 12.51 0.18
CA PHE A 172 6.94 13.23 1.38
C PHE A 172 5.86 14.24 1.06
N PHE A 173 4.75 14.17 1.79
CA PHE A 173 3.58 15.03 1.66
C PHE A 173 3.49 16.00 2.85
N GLU A 174 3.71 17.28 2.58
CA GLU A 174 3.87 18.29 3.63
C GLU A 174 2.57 18.55 4.40
N ASN A 175 1.45 18.67 3.71
CA ASN A 175 0.16 18.96 4.33
C ASN A 175 -0.37 17.83 5.24
N LEU A 176 0.08 16.60 5.02
CA LEU A 176 -0.24 15.43 5.85
C LEU A 176 0.87 15.08 6.84
N ASN A 177 2.09 15.64 6.67
CA ASN A 177 3.28 15.17 7.36
C ASN A 177 3.47 13.66 7.22
N SER A 178 3.17 13.12 6.04
CA SER A 178 3.26 11.71 5.74
C SER A 178 4.37 11.41 4.75
N SER A 179 4.98 10.23 4.87
CA SER A 179 6.09 9.85 3.99
C SER A 179 6.14 8.34 3.74
N TRP A 180 6.74 7.99 2.62
CA TRP A 180 7.11 6.62 2.32
C TRP A 180 8.51 6.58 1.72
N ARG A 181 9.36 5.72 2.26
CA ARG A 181 10.73 5.46 1.77
C ARG A 181 10.91 4.00 1.46
N ILE A 182 11.78 3.72 0.48
CA ILE A 182 12.20 2.37 0.11
C ILE A 182 13.71 2.31 -0.07
N ASN A 183 14.32 1.22 0.42
CA ASN A 183 15.75 0.94 0.26
C ASN A 183 15.98 -0.54 -0.06
N VAL A 184 17.18 -0.85 -0.51
CA VAL A 184 17.67 -2.23 -0.52
C VAL A 184 17.96 -2.67 0.90
N ALA A 185 17.61 -3.93 1.24
CA ALA A 185 17.88 -4.51 2.54
C ALA A 185 19.39 -4.58 2.80
N SER A 186 19.82 -4.07 3.95
CA SER A 186 21.21 -4.08 4.41
C SER A 186 21.28 -4.00 5.94
N ASP A 187 22.40 -4.37 6.52
CA ASP A 187 22.62 -4.33 7.97
C ASP A 187 22.61 -2.89 8.56
N GLN A 188 22.71 -1.87 7.70
CA GLN A 188 22.77 -0.46 8.10
C GLN A 188 21.46 0.29 7.78
N VAL A 189 20.33 -0.32 7.99
CA VAL A 189 19.03 0.32 7.71
C VAL A 189 18.75 1.43 8.72
N GLY A 190 18.43 2.61 8.18
CA GLY A 190 18.33 3.87 8.91
C GLY A 190 17.45 3.88 10.16
N ARG A 191 18.03 4.38 11.25
CA ARG A 191 17.51 4.43 12.62
C ARG A 191 16.71 5.70 12.97
N SER A 192 16.27 6.51 11.99
CA SER A 192 16.04 7.93 12.27
C SER A 192 14.60 8.45 12.26
N ARG A 193 13.58 7.63 12.02
CA ARG A 193 12.17 8.08 12.02
C ARG A 193 11.24 6.98 12.55
N THR A 194 10.19 7.40 13.25
CA THR A 194 9.08 6.53 13.64
C THR A 194 8.45 5.91 12.41
N ILE A 195 8.26 4.58 12.41
CA ILE A 195 7.68 3.82 11.30
C ILE A 195 6.33 3.27 11.74
N ASN A 196 5.27 3.59 10.98
CA ASN A 196 3.91 3.09 11.20
C ASN A 196 3.61 1.84 10.37
N PHE A 197 4.27 1.72 9.21
CA PHE A 197 4.12 0.58 8.32
C PHE A 197 5.47 0.15 7.77
N PHE A 198 5.82 -1.10 8.01
CA PHE A 198 7.04 -1.72 7.49
C PHE A 198 6.70 -2.85 6.54
N HIS A 199 7.27 -2.80 5.34
CA HIS A 199 7.15 -3.84 4.34
C HIS A 199 8.53 -4.38 3.97
N GLY A 200 8.78 -5.65 4.24
CA GLY A 200 9.96 -6.38 3.77
C GLY A 200 9.57 -7.28 2.60
N SER A 201 9.99 -6.89 1.40
CA SER A 201 9.71 -7.64 0.16
C SER A 201 10.82 -8.60 -0.17
N GLU A 202 10.45 -9.82 -0.57
CA GLU A 202 11.36 -10.93 -0.90
C GLU A 202 12.40 -11.19 0.20
N SER A 203 11.94 -11.22 1.46
CA SER A 203 12.80 -11.26 2.64
C SER A 203 13.68 -12.51 2.75
N ALA A 204 13.30 -13.63 2.12
CA ALA A 204 14.13 -14.84 2.06
C ALA A 204 15.34 -14.71 1.12
N PHE A 205 15.40 -13.64 0.31
CA PHE A 205 16.51 -13.37 -0.62
C PHE A 205 17.40 -12.21 -0.17
N TRP A 206 17.22 -11.70 1.05
CA TRP A 206 18.04 -10.63 1.56
C TRP A 206 19.46 -11.09 1.84
N ASN A 207 20.45 -10.30 1.40
CA ASN A 207 21.88 -10.54 1.66
C ASN A 207 22.34 -10.13 3.08
N CYS A 208 21.40 -9.99 4.02
CA CYS A 208 21.66 -9.61 5.40
C CYS A 208 20.72 -10.38 6.34
N LEU A 209 21.11 -10.49 7.62
CA LEU A 209 20.29 -11.18 8.59
C LEU A 209 19.03 -10.38 8.94
N ILE A 210 17.88 -11.03 8.91
CA ILE A 210 16.60 -10.43 9.34
C ILE A 210 16.69 -9.92 10.79
N SER A 211 17.43 -10.64 11.67
CA SER A 211 17.68 -10.22 13.05
C SER A 211 18.44 -8.89 13.14
N SER A 212 19.40 -8.65 12.25
CA SER A 212 20.13 -7.36 12.20
C SER A 212 19.21 -6.22 11.83
N ILE A 213 18.33 -6.45 10.85
CA ILE A 213 17.31 -5.47 10.44
C ILE A 213 16.30 -5.23 11.57
N GLN A 214 15.81 -6.28 12.22
CA GLN A 214 14.88 -6.16 13.35
C GLN A 214 15.49 -5.36 14.50
N SER A 215 16.77 -5.59 14.82
CA SER A 215 17.49 -4.82 15.84
C SER A 215 17.65 -3.36 15.43
N SER A 216 17.95 -3.08 14.16
CA SER A 216 18.12 -1.72 13.64
C SER A 216 16.83 -0.94 13.58
N LEU A 217 15.71 -1.59 13.31
CA LEU A 217 14.38 -0.99 13.21
C LEU A 217 13.61 -1.00 14.53
N GLY A 218 14.05 -1.79 15.53
CA GLY A 218 13.28 -2.04 16.75
C GLY A 218 12.85 -0.78 17.50
N GLU A 219 13.71 0.22 17.54
CA GLU A 219 13.42 1.53 18.17
C GLU A 219 12.55 2.44 17.27
N ALA A 220 12.59 2.24 15.94
CA ALA A 220 11.83 3.03 14.99
C ALA A 220 10.37 2.53 14.82
N LEU A 221 10.13 1.25 15.07
CA LEU A 221 8.81 0.63 14.94
C LEU A 221 7.96 0.93 16.17
N THR A 222 6.84 1.61 15.97
CA THR A 222 5.88 1.85 17.06
C THR A 222 5.20 0.57 17.50
N LYS A 223 4.58 0.57 18.69
CA LYS A 223 3.77 -0.54 19.18
C LYS A 223 2.64 -0.91 18.23
N ASP A 224 2.06 0.09 17.57
CA ASP A 224 0.91 -0.04 16.66
C ASP A 224 1.34 -0.18 15.19
N SER A 225 2.65 -0.33 14.92
CA SER A 225 3.13 -0.46 13.55
C SER A 225 2.73 -1.80 12.93
N ILE A 226 2.28 -1.73 11.69
CA ILE A 226 2.04 -2.91 10.86
C ILE A 226 3.37 -3.34 10.23
N GLN A 227 3.76 -4.60 10.44
CA GLN A 227 4.99 -5.17 9.92
C GLN A 227 4.67 -6.37 9.05
N ILE A 228 4.98 -6.30 7.77
CA ILE A 228 4.73 -7.36 6.80
C ILE A 228 6.06 -7.78 6.19
N LEU A 229 6.46 -9.03 6.40
CA LEU A 229 7.52 -9.68 5.64
C LEU A 229 6.86 -10.63 4.65
N GLU A 230 7.19 -10.50 3.37
CA GLU A 230 6.68 -11.39 2.35
C GLU A 230 7.80 -11.94 1.48
N SER A 231 7.68 -13.19 1.09
CA SER A 231 8.64 -13.84 0.19
C SER A 231 8.04 -15.02 -0.55
N THR A 232 8.62 -15.33 -1.69
CA THR A 232 8.52 -16.67 -2.27
C THR A 232 9.52 -17.61 -1.57
N ALA A 233 9.32 -18.92 -1.68
CA ALA A 233 10.26 -19.90 -1.12
C ALA A 233 11.63 -19.79 -1.80
N ASN A 234 12.70 -19.86 -1.00
CA ASN A 234 14.10 -19.80 -1.42
C ASN A 234 14.81 -21.14 -1.20
N GLY A 235 14.21 -22.27 -1.59
CA GLY A 235 14.84 -23.59 -1.48
C GLY A 235 14.95 -24.13 -0.04
N PHE A 236 15.53 -25.33 0.05
CA PHE A 236 15.90 -25.96 1.31
C PHE A 236 17.43 -25.89 1.43
N ASN A 237 17.95 -25.36 2.53
CA ASN A 237 19.38 -25.35 2.90
C ASN A 237 20.27 -24.21 2.31
N GLU A 238 19.75 -22.99 2.22
CA GLU A 238 20.62 -21.82 2.07
C GLU A 238 20.41 -20.83 3.20
#